data_ca2ac69cff060089f41b0f1dd4fe5ebd
#
_entry.id   ca2ac69cff060089f41b0f1dd4fe5ebd
#
_cell.length_a   1.000
_cell.length_b   1.000
_cell.length_c   1.000
_cell.angle_alpha   90.00
_cell.angle_beta   90.00
_cell.angle_gamma   90.00
#
_symmetry.space_group_name_H-M   'P 1'
#
loop_
_entity.id
_entity.type
_entity.pdbx_description
1 polymer ?
#
loop_
_entity_poly.entity_id
_entity_poly.type
_entity_poly.pdbx_seq_one_letter_code
_entity_poly.pdbx_strand_id
1 'polypeptide(L)'
;LARRAWQAYGLDVPGGSGSLAEPVGMDLGSAAVRLSPEGEAEVVWGRRLDPARVEVLSIPLPSSGRRWGEVVLHDGVPHGERTTSAGHSYPVFDEIELWAPSPVPTWVVLLEAATEADRDALEQLAADAGFAAEDWSSSVRLLCRTCSESRMPSDEGDGEHLDPHDHSEPGQPGPLGHRTDGQLWVPERECGVAAPASLVAGLLDGWVADSPDTRDYRDVEEVC
;
A
#
# COMPACT_ATOMS: atom_id res chain seq x y z
N LEU A 1 7.19 -27.42 -7.96
CA LEU A 1 8.50 -26.73 -8.02
C LEU A 1 8.63 -25.74 -6.85
N ALA A 2 7.72 -24.78 -6.69
CA ALA A 2 7.78 -23.73 -5.65
C ALA A 2 7.95 -24.32 -4.22
N ARG A 3 7.16 -25.31 -3.82
CA ARG A 3 7.31 -25.97 -2.51
C ARG A 3 8.67 -26.59 -2.27
N ARG A 4 9.27 -27.21 -3.31
CA ARG A 4 10.63 -27.79 -3.17
C ARG A 4 11.68 -26.71 -2.99
N ALA A 5 11.52 -25.57 -3.66
CA ALA A 5 12.41 -24.43 -3.45
C ALA A 5 12.28 -23.89 -2.02
N TRP A 6 11.09 -23.72 -1.50
CA TRP A 6 10.88 -23.27 -0.13
C TRP A 6 11.41 -24.23 0.92
N GLN A 7 11.17 -25.54 0.73
CA GLN A 7 11.76 -26.56 1.59
C GLN A 7 13.29 -26.53 1.56
N ALA A 8 13.90 -26.25 0.41
CA ALA A 8 15.34 -26.08 0.29
C ALA A 8 15.87 -24.87 1.09
N TYR A 9 15.03 -23.86 1.31
CA TYR A 9 15.31 -22.71 2.19
C TYR A 9 14.89 -22.94 3.65
N GLY A 10 14.52 -24.16 4.03
CA GLY A 10 14.15 -24.51 5.41
C GLY A 10 12.72 -24.12 5.80
N LEU A 11 11.86 -23.75 4.85
CA LEU A 11 10.46 -23.46 5.09
C LEU A 11 9.63 -24.73 4.87
N ASP A 12 9.03 -25.23 5.93
CA ASP A 12 8.10 -26.36 5.85
C ASP A 12 6.71 -25.84 5.47
N VAL A 13 6.35 -26.02 4.18
CA VAL A 13 5.10 -25.54 3.63
C VAL A 13 4.03 -26.60 3.77
N PRO A 14 2.99 -26.41 4.60
CA PRO A 14 1.95 -27.39 4.83
C PRO A 14 1.10 -27.65 3.58
N GLY A 15 0.48 -28.80 3.54
CA GLY A 15 -0.46 -29.22 2.50
C GLY A 15 0.16 -30.03 1.36
N GLY A 16 -0.68 -30.74 0.61
CA GLY A 16 -0.32 -31.58 -0.54
C GLY A 16 -0.08 -30.78 -1.82
N SER A 17 -0.08 -31.46 -2.97
CA SER A 17 -0.06 -30.84 -4.29
C SER A 17 -1.44 -30.25 -4.62
N GLY A 18 -1.86 -29.23 -3.86
CA GLY A 18 -3.13 -28.53 -4.05
C GLY A 18 -3.17 -27.72 -5.35
N SER A 19 -4.34 -27.21 -5.65
CA SER A 19 -4.57 -26.28 -6.77
C SER A 19 -3.62 -25.07 -6.66
N LEU A 20 -3.10 -24.61 -7.80
CA LEU A 20 -2.35 -23.35 -7.88
C LEU A 20 -3.21 -22.13 -7.48
N ALA A 21 -4.53 -22.30 -7.44
CA ALA A 21 -5.46 -21.24 -7.08
C ALA A 21 -5.53 -20.96 -5.57
N GLU A 22 -5.20 -21.95 -4.73
CA GLU A 22 -5.33 -21.79 -3.27
C GLU A 22 -4.03 -21.25 -2.65
N PRO A 23 -4.12 -20.28 -1.73
CA PRO A 23 -2.98 -19.83 -0.95
C PRO A 23 -2.35 -20.97 -0.14
N VAL A 24 -1.07 -20.86 0.14
CA VAL A 24 -0.40 -21.73 1.11
C VAL A 24 -0.92 -21.33 2.49
N GLY A 25 -1.59 -22.20 3.22
CA GLY A 25 -2.21 -21.90 4.52
C GLY A 25 -1.20 -21.59 5.64
N MET A 26 -0.26 -20.69 5.39
CA MET A 26 0.77 -20.17 6.32
C MET A 26 0.73 -18.65 6.31
N ASP A 27 1.07 -18.05 7.44
CA ASP A 27 1.48 -16.64 7.45
C ASP A 27 2.91 -16.52 6.93
N LEU A 28 3.04 -15.91 5.76
CA LEU A 28 4.31 -15.66 5.09
C LEU A 28 4.79 -14.21 5.26
N GLY A 29 4.10 -13.47 6.13
CA GLY A 29 4.38 -12.07 6.43
C GLY A 29 3.97 -11.11 5.32
N SER A 30 4.41 -9.87 5.49
CA SER A 30 4.14 -8.77 4.57
C SER A 30 5.21 -8.68 3.48
N ALA A 31 4.83 -8.08 2.36
CA ALA A 31 5.74 -7.69 1.29
C ALA A 31 5.41 -6.28 0.81
N ALA A 32 6.41 -5.55 0.35
CA ALA A 32 6.21 -4.33 -0.40
C ALA A 32 6.26 -4.66 -1.90
N VAL A 33 5.26 -4.22 -2.65
CA VAL A 33 5.18 -4.45 -4.10
C VAL A 33 5.01 -3.11 -4.81
N ARG A 34 5.81 -2.90 -5.84
CA ARG A 34 5.67 -1.75 -6.74
C ARG A 34 4.67 -2.11 -7.82
N LEU A 35 3.54 -1.42 -7.80
CA LEU A 35 2.52 -1.50 -8.84
C LEU A 35 2.94 -0.66 -10.03
N SER A 36 2.58 -1.11 -11.25
CA SER A 36 2.88 -0.38 -12.49
C SER A 36 4.34 0.09 -12.58
N PRO A 37 5.34 -0.80 -12.49
CA PRO A 37 6.76 -0.43 -12.36
C PRO A 37 7.29 0.39 -13.55
N GLU A 38 6.66 0.29 -14.72
CA GLU A 38 7.01 1.07 -15.92
C GLU A 38 6.27 2.42 -16.02
N GLY A 39 5.38 2.71 -15.05
CA GLY A 39 4.55 3.91 -15.00
C GLY A 39 4.79 4.76 -13.75
N GLU A 40 3.71 5.24 -13.16
CA GLU A 40 3.73 6.03 -11.91
C GLU A 40 3.99 5.15 -10.66
N ALA A 41 4.95 4.33 -10.71
CA ALA A 41 5.39 3.33 -9.76
C ALA A 41 5.01 3.58 -8.29
N GLU A 42 3.86 3.09 -7.86
CA GLU A 42 3.40 3.14 -6.47
C GLU A 42 3.87 1.90 -5.70
N VAL A 43 4.40 2.07 -4.49
CA VAL A 43 4.77 0.95 -3.62
C VAL A 43 3.71 0.75 -2.53
N VAL A 44 3.05 -0.39 -2.57
CA VAL A 44 1.99 -0.80 -1.65
C VAL A 44 2.43 -1.91 -0.71
N TRP A 45 1.74 -2.05 0.41
CA TRP A 45 1.88 -3.20 1.29
C TRP A 45 0.91 -4.29 0.90
N GLY A 46 1.38 -5.54 1.01
CA GLY A 46 0.55 -6.70 0.80
C GLY A 46 0.92 -7.87 1.70
N ARG A 47 0.03 -8.86 1.73
CA ARG A 47 0.23 -10.13 2.42
C ARG A 47 0.72 -11.17 1.43
N ARG A 48 1.82 -11.84 1.74
CA ARG A 48 2.30 -12.95 0.92
C ARG A 48 1.36 -14.14 1.01
N LEU A 49 0.91 -14.61 -0.14
CA LEU A 49 0.13 -15.84 -0.27
C LEU A 49 1.03 -17.04 -0.56
N ASP A 50 2.10 -16.80 -1.31
CA ASP A 50 3.15 -17.77 -1.68
C ASP A 50 4.40 -17.01 -2.20
N PRO A 51 5.43 -17.70 -2.77
CA PRO A 51 6.65 -17.05 -3.23
C PRO A 51 6.50 -15.98 -4.29
N ALA A 52 5.39 -15.99 -5.04
CA ALA A 52 5.21 -15.14 -6.21
C ALA A 52 3.91 -14.33 -6.17
N ARG A 53 2.99 -14.63 -5.23
CA ARG A 53 1.69 -13.94 -5.13
C ARG A 53 1.58 -13.14 -3.86
N VAL A 54 1.10 -11.91 -4.01
CA VAL A 54 0.83 -10.98 -2.91
C VAL A 54 -0.60 -10.46 -3.06
N GLU A 55 -1.36 -10.51 -1.96
CA GLU A 55 -2.64 -9.82 -1.84
C GLU A 55 -2.40 -8.38 -1.38
N VAL A 56 -2.91 -7.43 -2.13
CA VAL A 56 -2.76 -6.00 -1.87
C VAL A 56 -3.59 -5.60 -0.66
N LEU A 57 -2.95 -5.08 0.38
CA LEU A 57 -3.60 -4.64 1.63
C LEU A 57 -3.69 -3.12 1.77
N SER A 58 -2.79 -2.36 1.16
CA SER A 58 -2.97 -0.91 1.00
C SER A 58 -4.11 -0.64 0.01
N ILE A 59 -4.72 0.53 0.09
CA ILE A 59 -5.62 1.01 -0.97
C ILE A 59 -4.77 1.75 -2.00
N PRO A 60 -4.56 1.18 -3.21
CA PRO A 60 -3.72 1.83 -4.21
C PRO A 60 -4.32 3.13 -4.70
N LEU A 61 -3.46 4.04 -5.16
CA LEU A 61 -3.90 5.25 -5.87
C LEU A 61 -4.62 4.89 -7.18
N PRO A 62 -5.62 5.67 -7.61
CA PRO A 62 -6.37 5.41 -8.84
C PRO A 62 -5.49 5.26 -10.07
N SER A 63 -4.37 5.99 -10.13
CA SER A 63 -3.41 5.96 -11.24
C SER A 63 -2.76 4.59 -11.46
N SER A 64 -2.67 3.74 -10.43
CA SER A 64 -2.12 2.40 -10.56
C SER A 64 -3.05 1.43 -11.32
N GLY A 65 -4.36 1.74 -11.39
CA GLY A 65 -5.38 0.84 -11.93
C GLY A 65 -5.56 -0.45 -11.12
N ARG A 66 -5.11 -0.46 -9.85
CA ARG A 66 -5.22 -1.58 -8.92
C ARG A 66 -6.17 -1.26 -7.78
N ARG A 67 -6.62 -2.32 -7.08
CA ARG A 67 -7.58 -2.23 -5.97
C ARG A 67 -7.10 -2.97 -4.74
N TRP A 68 -7.62 -2.57 -3.61
CA TRP A 68 -7.50 -3.32 -2.36
C TRP A 68 -8.06 -4.75 -2.51
N GLY A 69 -7.34 -5.75 -1.97
CA GLY A 69 -7.74 -7.15 -2.03
C GLY A 69 -7.44 -7.84 -3.37
N GLU A 70 -6.86 -7.15 -4.35
CA GLU A 70 -6.36 -7.81 -5.54
C GLU A 70 -5.14 -8.67 -5.24
N VAL A 71 -4.97 -9.75 -6.00
CA VAL A 71 -3.77 -10.57 -5.93
C VAL A 71 -2.92 -10.29 -7.16
N VAL A 72 -1.67 -9.91 -6.94
CA VAL A 72 -0.69 -9.67 -7.99
C VAL A 72 0.43 -10.70 -7.96
N LEU A 73 0.98 -11.01 -9.13
CA LEU A 73 2.25 -11.72 -9.26
C LEU A 73 3.40 -10.72 -9.20
N HIS A 74 4.47 -11.10 -8.51
CA HIS A 74 5.71 -10.35 -8.50
C HIS A 74 6.89 -11.20 -8.96
N ASP A 75 7.95 -10.55 -9.41
CA ASP A 75 9.12 -11.17 -10.03
C ASP A 75 10.03 -11.92 -9.05
N GLY A 76 9.87 -11.67 -7.74
CA GLY A 76 10.69 -12.27 -6.68
C GLY A 76 12.12 -11.72 -6.60
N VAL A 77 12.46 -10.72 -7.41
CA VAL A 77 13.75 -10.03 -7.38
C VAL A 77 13.60 -8.71 -6.60
N PRO A 78 14.40 -8.46 -5.56
CA PRO A 78 14.36 -7.17 -4.86
C PRO A 78 14.82 -6.02 -5.76
N HIS A 79 13.99 -4.99 -5.90
CA HIS A 79 14.26 -3.77 -6.64
C HIS A 79 14.27 -2.54 -5.71
N GLY A 80 14.89 -2.67 -4.56
CA GLY A 80 15.00 -1.65 -3.54
C GLY A 80 14.38 -2.05 -2.21
N GLU A 81 14.32 -1.11 -1.28
CA GLU A 81 13.82 -1.32 0.07
C GLU A 81 12.80 -0.24 0.46
N ARG A 82 11.81 -0.64 1.25
CA ARG A 82 10.90 0.26 1.95
C ARG A 82 11.10 0.11 3.45
N THR A 83 11.51 1.19 4.10
CA THR A 83 11.71 1.23 5.55
C THR A 83 10.45 1.76 6.23
N THR A 84 10.00 1.07 7.27
CA THR A 84 8.90 1.52 8.12
C THR A 84 9.35 2.57 9.11
N SER A 85 8.40 3.29 9.74
CA SER A 85 8.69 4.24 10.82
C SER A 85 9.40 3.60 12.03
N ALA A 86 9.24 2.28 12.22
CA ALA A 86 9.93 1.52 13.24
C ALA A 86 11.37 1.12 12.84
N GLY A 87 11.86 1.51 11.65
CA GLY A 87 13.20 1.22 11.17
C GLY A 87 13.40 -0.17 10.57
N HIS A 88 12.33 -0.93 10.32
CA HIS A 88 12.42 -2.21 9.63
C HIS A 88 12.40 -2.00 8.12
N SER A 89 13.38 -2.54 7.41
CA SER A 89 13.43 -2.55 5.94
C SER A 89 12.82 -3.82 5.36
N TYR A 90 12.04 -3.63 4.30
CA TYR A 90 11.41 -4.71 3.53
C TYR A 90 11.82 -4.58 2.07
N PRO A 91 12.20 -5.69 1.42
CA PRO A 91 12.49 -5.66 0.00
C PRO A 91 11.24 -5.30 -0.81
N VAL A 92 11.43 -4.47 -1.83
CA VAL A 92 10.39 -4.09 -2.80
C VAL A 92 10.52 -4.99 -4.02
N PHE A 93 9.40 -5.60 -4.44
CA PHE A 93 9.32 -6.43 -5.63
C PHE A 93 8.50 -5.72 -6.70
N ASP A 94 8.81 -5.96 -7.96
CA ASP A 94 8.03 -5.40 -9.06
C ASP A 94 6.86 -6.31 -9.42
N GLU A 95 5.68 -5.72 -9.61
CA GLU A 95 4.52 -6.40 -10.15
C GLU A 95 4.80 -6.85 -11.59
N ILE A 96 4.42 -8.09 -11.91
CA ILE A 96 4.42 -8.62 -13.27
C ILE A 96 3.03 -8.49 -13.89
N GLU A 97 2.00 -8.96 -13.16
CA GLU A 97 0.61 -8.96 -13.66
C GLU A 97 -0.41 -9.13 -12.54
N LEU A 98 -1.65 -8.75 -12.82
CA LEU A 98 -2.80 -9.04 -11.98
C LEU A 98 -3.14 -10.53 -12.09
N TRP A 99 -3.08 -11.26 -10.95
CA TRP A 99 -3.47 -12.66 -10.87
C TRP A 99 -4.96 -12.86 -10.62
N ALA A 100 -5.53 -12.12 -9.69
CA ALA A 100 -6.94 -12.18 -9.36
C ALA A 100 -7.49 -10.79 -9.01
N PRO A 101 -8.57 -10.37 -9.69
CA PRO A 101 -9.20 -9.07 -9.40
C PRO A 101 -9.94 -9.10 -8.06
N SER A 102 -10.08 -7.94 -7.44
CA SER A 102 -10.95 -7.70 -6.31
C SER A 102 -12.32 -7.21 -6.78
N PRO A 103 -13.44 -7.71 -6.21
CA PRO A 103 -14.76 -7.17 -6.49
C PRO A 103 -15.08 -5.89 -5.69
N VAL A 104 -14.19 -5.46 -4.80
CA VAL A 104 -14.41 -4.32 -3.92
C VAL A 104 -13.98 -3.03 -4.64
N PRO A 105 -14.88 -2.09 -4.89
CA PRO A 105 -14.54 -0.82 -5.52
C PRO A 105 -13.76 0.07 -4.56
N THR A 106 -12.99 1.00 -5.13
CA THR A 106 -12.28 2.05 -4.42
C THR A 106 -13.01 3.39 -4.61
N TRP A 107 -13.18 4.10 -3.49
CA TRP A 107 -13.77 5.43 -3.42
C TRP A 107 -12.71 6.43 -3.01
N VAL A 108 -12.67 7.57 -3.66
CA VAL A 108 -11.94 8.75 -3.19
C VAL A 108 -12.89 9.56 -2.34
N VAL A 109 -12.41 9.99 -1.19
CA VAL A 109 -13.19 10.78 -0.23
C VAL A 109 -12.31 11.91 0.29
N LEU A 110 -12.82 13.13 0.28
CA LEU A 110 -12.16 14.24 0.94
C LEU A 110 -12.70 14.33 2.38
N LEU A 111 -11.83 14.02 3.35
CA LEU A 111 -12.16 14.07 4.78
C LEU A 111 -11.79 15.41 5.38
N GLU A 112 -12.58 15.85 6.37
CA GLU A 112 -12.18 16.83 7.36
C GLU A 112 -12.06 16.11 8.71
N ALA A 113 -10.83 15.84 9.13
CA ALA A 113 -10.50 15.20 10.41
C ALA A 113 -9.67 16.17 11.25
N ALA A 114 -10.18 16.62 12.35
CA ALA A 114 -9.51 17.63 13.19
C ALA A 114 -8.16 17.12 13.76
N THR A 115 -8.03 15.80 13.94
CA THR A 115 -6.84 15.16 14.51
C THR A 115 -6.47 13.88 13.78
N GLU A 116 -5.25 13.38 14.01
CA GLU A 116 -4.83 12.05 13.55
C GLU A 116 -5.74 10.94 14.07
N ALA A 117 -6.18 11.05 15.33
CA ALA A 117 -7.06 10.07 15.94
C ALA A 117 -8.45 10.02 15.26
N ASP A 118 -8.93 11.16 14.74
CA ASP A 118 -10.18 11.20 13.97
C ASP A 118 -10.03 10.45 12.64
N ARG A 119 -8.90 10.61 11.95
CA ARG A 119 -8.57 9.86 10.74
C ARG A 119 -8.45 8.35 11.04
N ASP A 120 -7.66 7.99 12.05
CA ASP A 120 -7.42 6.60 12.43
C ASP A 120 -8.71 5.89 12.82
N ALA A 121 -9.69 6.62 13.36
CA ALA A 121 -11.01 6.08 13.66
C ALA A 121 -11.78 5.62 12.41
N LEU A 122 -11.62 6.28 11.25
CA LEU A 122 -12.22 5.81 10.01
C LEU A 122 -11.54 4.53 9.53
N GLU A 123 -10.21 4.47 9.58
CA GLU A 123 -9.45 3.27 9.22
C GLU A 123 -9.87 2.07 10.07
N GLN A 124 -10.02 2.28 11.38
CA GLN A 124 -10.47 1.24 12.30
C GLN A 124 -11.93 0.82 12.02
N LEU A 125 -12.83 1.77 11.79
CA LEU A 125 -14.23 1.49 11.49
C LEU A 125 -14.38 0.67 10.20
N ALA A 126 -13.62 1.00 9.17
CA ALA A 126 -13.57 0.23 7.93
C ALA A 126 -13.03 -1.18 8.16
N ALA A 127 -11.94 -1.32 8.93
CA ALA A 127 -11.35 -2.61 9.26
C ALA A 127 -12.30 -3.51 10.06
N ASP A 128 -13.04 -2.96 11.02
CA ASP A 128 -14.05 -3.68 11.82
C ASP A 128 -15.21 -4.17 10.96
N ALA A 129 -15.51 -3.46 9.86
CA ALA A 129 -16.50 -3.87 8.86
C ALA A 129 -15.94 -4.87 7.83
N GLY A 130 -14.64 -5.23 7.89
CA GLY A 130 -13.97 -6.14 6.98
C GLY A 130 -13.52 -5.49 5.65
N PHE A 131 -13.35 -4.17 5.66
CA PHE A 131 -12.93 -3.35 4.53
C PHE A 131 -11.70 -2.52 4.91
N ALA A 132 -11.36 -1.48 4.12
CA ALA A 132 -10.23 -0.64 4.40
C ALA A 132 -10.53 0.84 4.13
N ALA A 133 -9.86 1.71 4.88
CA ALA A 133 -9.70 3.13 4.58
C ALA A 133 -8.22 3.49 4.76
N GLU A 134 -7.71 4.41 3.96
CA GLU A 134 -6.30 4.80 4.03
C GLU A 134 -6.13 6.27 3.60
N ASP A 135 -5.41 7.03 4.44
CA ASP A 135 -5.06 8.42 4.15
C ASP A 135 -3.93 8.48 3.12
N TRP A 136 -4.23 8.94 1.93
CA TRP A 136 -3.26 9.11 0.85
C TRP A 136 -2.39 10.35 1.02
N SER A 137 -2.83 11.33 1.80
CA SER A 137 -2.11 12.59 2.03
C SER A 137 -0.90 12.42 2.95
N SER A 138 -0.85 11.38 3.78
CA SER A 138 0.18 11.17 4.80
C SER A 138 1.24 10.13 4.45
N SER A 139 1.06 9.34 3.40
CA SER A 139 1.98 8.26 3.05
C SER A 139 2.87 8.59 1.86
N VAL A 140 4.18 8.28 1.97
CA VAL A 140 5.09 8.27 0.82
C VAL A 140 4.78 7.03 0.01
N ARG A 141 4.06 7.20 -1.11
CA ARG A 141 3.61 6.10 -1.95
C ARG A 141 4.37 5.99 -3.25
N LEU A 142 4.75 7.13 -3.82
CA LEU A 142 5.48 7.16 -5.07
C LEU A 142 6.97 6.96 -4.79
N LEU A 143 7.47 5.78 -5.11
CA LEU A 143 8.89 5.43 -4.99
C LEU A 143 9.35 4.88 -6.33
N CYS A 144 9.92 5.75 -7.15
CA CYS A 144 10.43 5.35 -8.45
C CYS A 144 11.55 4.29 -8.29
N ARG A 145 11.73 3.48 -9.33
CA ARG A 145 12.70 2.39 -9.31
C ARG A 145 14.11 2.87 -8.98
N THR A 146 14.57 3.95 -9.60
CA THR A 146 15.90 4.51 -9.37
C THR A 146 16.10 4.97 -7.94
N CYS A 147 15.13 5.69 -7.34
CA CYS A 147 15.23 6.12 -5.94
C CYS A 147 15.18 4.94 -4.96
N SER A 148 14.48 3.86 -5.31
CA SER A 148 14.40 2.64 -4.51
C SER A 148 15.70 1.85 -4.59
N GLU A 149 16.26 1.68 -5.77
CA GLU A 149 17.51 0.95 -6.01
C GLU A 149 18.73 1.68 -5.40
N SER A 150 18.74 3.02 -5.42
CA SER A 150 19.81 3.81 -4.83
C SER A 150 19.92 3.68 -3.30
N ARG A 151 18.91 3.11 -2.63
CA ARG A 151 18.91 2.84 -1.19
C ARG A 151 19.34 1.41 -0.83
N MET A 152 19.61 0.58 -1.82
CA MET A 152 20.13 -0.76 -1.54
C MET A 152 21.61 -0.66 -1.13
N PRO A 153 22.06 -1.43 -0.12
CA PRO A 153 23.48 -1.53 0.19
C PRO A 153 24.23 -2.01 -1.05
N SER A 154 25.06 -1.15 -1.64
CA SER A 154 25.97 -1.59 -2.68
C SER A 154 27.21 -2.18 -2.00
N ASP A 155 27.73 -3.29 -2.50
CA ASP A 155 29.00 -3.90 -2.07
C ASP A 155 30.24 -2.98 -2.36
N GLU A 156 30.03 -1.82 -2.99
CA GLU A 156 31.04 -0.83 -3.30
C GLU A 156 30.79 0.41 -2.44
N GLY A 157 31.70 0.64 -1.49
CA GLY A 157 31.60 1.59 -0.40
C GLY A 157 31.33 3.05 -0.76
N ASP A 158 30.78 3.74 0.22
CA ASP A 158 30.75 5.20 0.46
C ASP A 158 30.87 6.13 -0.78
N GLY A 159 29.87 6.12 -1.65
CA GLY A 159 29.67 7.16 -2.65
C GLY A 159 28.62 8.16 -2.17
N GLU A 160 28.96 9.46 -2.18
CA GLU A 160 28.01 10.54 -1.95
C GLU A 160 26.73 10.31 -2.77
N HIS A 161 25.60 10.23 -2.07
CA HIS A 161 24.28 10.17 -2.67
C HIS A 161 23.98 11.46 -3.43
N LEU A 162 24.25 11.46 -4.73
CA LEU A 162 23.66 12.42 -5.64
C LEU A 162 22.27 11.91 -5.97
N ASP A 163 21.24 12.67 -5.59
CA ASP A 163 19.86 12.43 -6.05
C ASP A 163 19.84 12.45 -7.58
N PRO A 164 19.63 11.33 -8.27
CA PRO A 164 19.83 11.27 -9.72
C PRO A 164 18.75 11.95 -10.54
N HIS A 165 17.69 12.46 -9.92
CA HIS A 165 16.64 13.21 -10.62
C HIS A 165 16.04 14.31 -9.74
N ASP A 166 15.86 15.43 -10.38
CA ASP A 166 15.12 16.57 -9.86
C ASP A 166 13.62 16.27 -9.97
N HIS A 167 12.98 15.98 -8.84
CA HIS A 167 11.53 15.87 -8.73
C HIS A 167 10.84 17.24 -8.64
N SER A 168 11.50 18.31 -9.06
CA SER A 168 11.04 19.70 -8.99
C SER A 168 10.19 20.13 -10.18
N GLU A 169 9.64 19.21 -10.98
CA GLU A 169 8.65 19.58 -12.00
C GLU A 169 7.39 20.16 -11.31
N PRO A 170 6.91 21.34 -11.73
CA PRO A 170 5.74 21.97 -11.12
C PRO A 170 4.50 21.14 -11.42
N GLY A 171 3.96 20.48 -10.38
CA GLY A 171 2.76 19.64 -10.47
C GLY A 171 2.93 18.21 -10.00
N GLN A 172 4.15 17.75 -9.76
CA GLN A 172 4.36 16.51 -9.03
C GLN A 172 4.52 16.83 -7.53
N PRO A 173 3.83 16.08 -6.63
CA PRO A 173 4.18 16.17 -5.22
C PRO A 173 5.64 15.74 -5.11
N GLY A 174 6.49 16.65 -4.65
CA GLY A 174 7.89 16.35 -4.38
C GLY A 174 8.01 15.10 -3.49
N PRO A 175 9.19 14.44 -3.41
CA PRO A 175 9.36 13.33 -2.53
C PRO A 175 8.93 13.81 -1.15
N LEU A 176 7.81 13.30 -0.66
CA LEU A 176 7.36 13.53 0.70
C LEU A 176 8.41 12.89 1.61
N GLY A 177 9.49 13.66 1.74
CA GLY A 177 10.58 13.37 2.64
C GLY A 177 10.00 13.16 4.03
N HIS A 178 10.68 12.33 4.79
CA HIS A 178 10.50 12.13 6.21
C HIS A 178 9.64 13.23 6.88
N ARG A 179 8.52 12.82 7.49
CA ARG A 179 7.86 13.69 8.48
C ARG A 179 8.96 14.16 9.43
N THR A 180 9.39 15.39 9.25
CA THR A 180 10.15 16.07 10.29
C THR A 180 9.17 16.29 11.43
N ASP A 181 9.51 15.80 12.62
CA ASP A 181 8.81 16.12 13.86
C ASP A 181 8.53 17.64 13.90
N GLY A 182 7.25 18.01 13.74
CA GLY A 182 6.84 19.42 13.73
C GLY A 182 5.94 19.85 12.56
N GLN A 183 5.60 18.98 11.61
CA GLN A 183 4.62 19.32 10.58
C GLN A 183 3.23 19.40 11.23
N LEU A 184 2.64 20.60 11.19
CA LEU A 184 1.30 20.84 11.71
C LEU A 184 0.29 19.91 10.99
N TRP A 185 -0.61 19.32 11.77
CA TRP A 185 -1.71 18.53 11.23
C TRP A 185 -2.57 19.38 10.29
N VAL A 186 -2.86 18.87 9.10
CA VAL A 186 -3.81 19.49 8.16
C VAL A 186 -5.10 18.67 8.22
N PRO A 187 -6.23 19.25 8.61
CA PRO A 187 -7.49 18.53 8.77
C PRO A 187 -8.05 17.95 7.48
N GLU A 188 -7.87 18.66 6.35
CA GLU A 188 -8.34 18.21 5.05
C GLU A 188 -7.43 17.10 4.50
N ARG A 189 -8.01 15.92 4.18
CA ARG A 189 -7.32 14.72 3.78
C ARG A 189 -8.00 14.03 2.60
N GLU A 190 -7.23 13.70 1.58
CA GLU A 190 -7.68 12.80 0.54
C GLU A 190 -7.44 11.36 0.96
N CYS A 191 -8.51 10.58 1.03
CA CYS A 191 -8.49 9.21 1.49
C CYS A 191 -9.09 8.26 0.47
N GLY A 192 -8.50 7.06 0.39
CA GLY A 192 -9.10 5.91 -0.28
C GLY A 192 -9.99 5.15 0.69
N VAL A 193 -11.17 4.75 0.25
CA VAL A 193 -12.05 3.81 0.98
C VAL A 193 -12.35 2.64 0.07
N ALA A 194 -11.98 1.43 0.49
CA ALA A 194 -12.31 0.19 -0.21
C ALA A 194 -13.53 -0.44 0.48
N ALA A 195 -14.71 -0.29 -0.10
CA ALA A 195 -15.96 -0.85 0.41
C ALA A 195 -17.01 -0.96 -0.70
N PRO A 196 -17.96 -1.91 -0.60
CA PRO A 196 -19.12 -1.96 -1.50
C PRO A 196 -19.93 -0.67 -1.48
N ALA A 197 -20.49 -0.25 -2.62
CA ALA A 197 -21.29 0.95 -2.77
C ALA A 197 -22.45 1.07 -1.75
N SER A 198 -23.00 -0.08 -1.33
CA SER A 198 -24.07 -0.14 -0.32
C SER A 198 -23.61 0.20 1.10
N LEU A 199 -22.32 0.20 1.38
CA LEU A 199 -21.76 0.36 2.73
C LEU A 199 -20.96 1.68 2.89
N VAL A 200 -20.38 2.23 1.83
CA VAL A 200 -19.47 3.39 1.93
C VAL A 200 -20.13 4.57 2.62
N ALA A 201 -21.36 4.93 2.24
CA ALA A 201 -22.09 6.03 2.87
C ALA A 201 -22.34 5.75 4.37
N GLY A 202 -22.76 4.53 4.71
CA GLY A 202 -22.99 4.16 6.10
C GLY A 202 -21.73 4.17 6.98
N LEU A 203 -20.56 3.81 6.42
CA LEU A 203 -19.27 3.92 7.10
C LEU A 203 -18.91 5.39 7.39
N LEU A 204 -19.03 6.24 6.38
CA LEU A 204 -18.71 7.68 6.50
C LEU A 204 -19.68 8.40 7.44
N ASP A 205 -20.99 8.17 7.29
CA ASP A 205 -22.00 8.73 8.17
C ASP A 205 -21.81 8.29 9.64
N GLY A 206 -21.48 7.00 9.85
CA GLY A 206 -21.18 6.46 11.17
C GLY A 206 -19.95 7.11 11.80
N TRP A 207 -18.89 7.28 10.99
CA TRP A 207 -17.66 7.95 11.44
C TRP A 207 -17.89 9.41 11.84
N VAL A 208 -18.70 10.17 11.08
CA VAL A 208 -19.09 11.54 11.43
C VAL A 208 -19.98 11.56 12.69
N ALA A 209 -20.95 10.66 12.76
CA ALA A 209 -21.90 10.63 13.88
C ALA A 209 -21.24 10.41 15.26
N ASP A 210 -20.10 9.71 15.29
CA ASP A 210 -19.32 9.49 16.52
C ASP A 210 -18.66 10.77 17.07
N SER A 211 -18.34 11.74 16.20
CA SER A 211 -17.68 13.00 16.58
C SER A 211 -18.00 14.13 15.60
N PRO A 212 -19.24 14.60 15.54
CA PRO A 212 -19.71 15.53 14.50
C PRO A 212 -19.09 16.93 14.58
N ASP A 213 -18.47 17.27 15.70
CA ASP A 213 -17.78 18.57 15.86
C ASP A 213 -16.35 18.57 15.30
N THR A 214 -15.79 17.39 15.00
CA THR A 214 -14.39 17.23 14.58
C THR A 214 -14.22 16.45 13.29
N ARG A 215 -15.31 15.91 12.74
CA ARG A 215 -15.31 15.05 11.55
C ARG A 215 -16.37 15.47 10.56
N ASP A 216 -15.97 15.54 9.30
CA ASP A 216 -16.87 15.75 8.17
C ASP A 216 -16.26 15.11 6.92
N TYR A 217 -17.05 14.92 5.86
CA TYR A 217 -16.56 14.43 4.58
C TYR A 217 -17.33 15.03 3.41
N ARG A 218 -16.68 15.02 2.25
CA ARG A 218 -17.28 15.47 0.97
C ARG A 218 -16.64 14.75 -0.21
N ASP A 219 -17.17 15.00 -1.40
CA ASP A 219 -16.59 14.57 -2.68
C ASP A 219 -16.33 13.05 -2.73
N VAL A 220 -17.39 12.25 -2.47
CA VAL A 220 -17.30 10.78 -2.52
C VAL A 220 -17.48 10.34 -3.98
N GLU A 221 -16.41 9.78 -4.57
CA GLU A 221 -16.38 9.36 -5.96
C GLU A 221 -15.82 7.95 -6.11
N GLU A 222 -16.50 7.08 -6.87
CA GLU A 222 -15.96 5.77 -7.23
C GLU A 222 -14.93 5.93 -8.35
N VAL A 223 -13.72 5.41 -8.16
CA VAL A 223 -12.59 5.65 -9.08
C VAL A 223 -12.05 4.39 -9.75
N CYS A 224 -12.32 3.20 -9.22
CA CYS A 224 -11.97 1.94 -9.83
C CYS A 224 -12.73 0.74 -9.20
#